data_a5d6b72e98fc92d650f30701a5a4bc5a
#
_entry.id   a5d6b72e98fc92d650f30701a5a4bc5a
#
_cell.length_a   1.000
_cell.length_b   1.000
_cell.length_c   1.000
_cell.angle_alpha   90.00
_cell.angle_beta   90.00
_cell.angle_gamma   90.00
#
_symmetry.space_group_name_H-M   'P 1'
#
loop_
_entity.id
_entity.type
_entity.pdbx_description
1 polymer ?
#
loop_
_entity_poly.entity_id
_entity_poly.type
_entity_poly.pdbx_seq_one_letter_code
_entity_poly.pdbx_strand_id
1 'polypeptide(L)'
;MSDDELNDFERRRKLIEGIVFAPDEFIEKVYSDYGKSLLSSAGGALGAAAGVAVGGPVGGIVGGVVGKKTAGKLVTENGPFISTEGPSAVGAYPHLHRVGDLIFVSGIGPRTPVTNEIPGGPIKDENGNPLDYDIKAQTRSVIDNIRVILEEYGSSLENVVDVYSMLVDMDRDFAGYNEVYAEYFSEIMPSRTTCAVTALPTPIAVELKVIARA
;
A
#
# COMPACT_ATOMS: atom_id res chain seq x y z
N MET A 1 26.86 -14.58 11.15
CA MET A 1 25.62 -14.37 11.90
C MET A 1 25.87 -14.92 13.31
N SER A 2 25.81 -14.08 14.32
CA SER A 2 26.02 -14.50 15.70
C SER A 2 24.82 -15.33 16.21
N ASP A 3 24.99 -16.11 17.28
CA ASP A 3 23.90 -16.90 17.87
C ASP A 3 22.73 -15.99 18.33
N ASP A 4 23.01 -14.74 18.68
CA ASP A 4 22.01 -13.74 19.04
C ASP A 4 21.20 -13.24 17.82
N GLU A 5 21.82 -13.07 16.65
CA GLU A 5 21.13 -12.70 15.40
C GLU A 5 20.26 -13.84 14.87
N LEU A 6 20.72 -15.10 15.01
CA LEU A 6 19.95 -16.29 14.65
C LEU A 6 18.71 -16.43 15.55
N ASN A 7 18.86 -16.15 16.84
CA ASN A 7 17.78 -16.22 17.83
C ASN A 7 16.73 -15.12 17.59
N ASP A 8 17.15 -13.92 17.18
CA ASP A 8 16.21 -12.83 16.81
C ASP A 8 15.46 -13.13 15.51
N PHE A 9 16.14 -13.72 14.51
CA PHE A 9 15.52 -14.15 13.26
C PHE A 9 14.50 -15.28 13.49
N GLU A 10 14.82 -16.28 14.28
CA GLU A 10 13.87 -17.36 14.62
C GLU A 10 12.69 -16.86 15.45
N ARG A 11 12.91 -15.92 16.36
CA ARG A 11 11.84 -15.25 17.11
C ARG A 11 10.89 -14.50 16.18
N ARG A 12 11.43 -13.73 15.23
CA ARG A 12 10.62 -12.97 14.24
C ARG A 12 9.85 -13.93 13.33
N ARG A 13 10.47 -15.03 12.89
CA ARG A 13 9.82 -16.05 12.08
C ARG A 13 8.64 -16.70 12.81
N LYS A 14 8.82 -17.10 14.06
CA LYS A 14 7.75 -17.67 14.90
C LYS A 14 6.63 -16.65 15.17
N LEU A 15 6.99 -15.37 15.30
CA LEU A 15 6.01 -14.28 15.43
C LEU A 15 5.12 -14.16 14.19
N ILE A 16 5.72 -14.18 13.01
CA ILE A 16 5.01 -14.08 11.71
C ILE A 16 4.14 -15.33 11.48
N GLU A 17 4.67 -16.53 11.75
CA GLU A 17 3.91 -17.78 11.64
C GLU A 17 2.73 -17.84 12.64
N GLY A 18 2.86 -17.19 13.81
CA GLY A 18 1.79 -17.09 14.80
C GLY A 18 0.70 -16.07 14.48
N ILE A 19 1.02 -14.98 13.77
CA ILE A 19 0.06 -13.91 13.42
C ILE A 19 -1.05 -14.42 12.47
N VAL A 20 -0.77 -15.41 11.63
CA VAL A 20 -1.75 -15.94 10.65
C VAL A 20 -2.86 -16.76 11.30
N PHE A 21 -2.67 -17.27 12.53
CA PHE A 21 -3.62 -18.17 13.21
C PHE A 21 -3.79 -17.92 14.72
N ALA A 22 -3.44 -16.74 15.23
CA ALA A 22 -3.34 -16.55 16.68
C ALA A 22 -4.66 -16.17 17.35
N PRO A 23 -4.99 -16.79 18.50
CA PRO A 23 -6.00 -16.32 19.43
C PRO A 23 -5.66 -14.93 19.99
N ASP A 24 -6.66 -14.21 20.48
CA ASP A 24 -6.56 -12.84 21.01
C ASP A 24 -5.42 -12.60 22.02
N GLU A 25 -5.05 -13.62 22.80
CA GLU A 25 -3.93 -13.58 23.76
C GLU A 25 -2.55 -13.34 23.12
N PHE A 26 -2.35 -13.73 21.86
CA PHE A 26 -1.10 -13.50 21.14
C PHE A 26 -0.99 -12.07 20.65
N ILE A 27 -2.13 -11.49 20.24
CA ILE A 27 -2.21 -10.09 19.81
C ILE A 27 -1.89 -9.17 20.99
N GLU A 28 -2.38 -9.50 22.21
CA GLU A 28 -2.04 -8.77 23.43
C GLU A 28 -0.55 -8.84 23.77
N LYS A 29 0.09 -9.99 23.56
CA LYS A 29 1.52 -10.14 23.82
C LYS A 29 2.40 -9.36 22.84
N VAL A 30 2.05 -9.37 21.55
CA VAL A 30 2.72 -8.52 20.54
C VAL A 30 2.54 -7.04 20.88
N TYR A 31 1.35 -6.64 21.34
CA TYR A 31 1.08 -5.28 21.77
C TYR A 31 1.88 -4.89 23.02
N SER A 32 2.05 -5.76 24.00
CA SER A 32 2.85 -5.47 25.21
C SER A 32 4.34 -5.33 24.92
N ASP A 33 4.87 -6.13 23.99
CA ASP A 33 6.31 -6.18 23.70
C ASP A 33 6.75 -5.09 22.70
N TYR A 34 5.89 -4.73 21.74
CA TYR A 34 6.20 -3.74 20.69
C TYR A 34 5.42 -2.42 20.81
N GLY A 35 4.28 -2.42 21.49
CA GLY A 35 3.45 -1.22 21.64
C GLY A 35 4.13 -0.12 22.47
N LYS A 36 5.03 -0.47 23.38
CA LYS A 36 5.76 0.48 24.21
C LYS A 36 6.71 1.38 23.42
N SER A 37 7.29 0.88 22.33
CA SER A 37 8.17 1.69 21.48
C SER A 37 7.40 2.66 20.57
N LEU A 38 6.15 2.32 20.22
CA LEU A 38 5.26 3.16 19.41
C LEU A 38 4.59 4.29 20.23
N LEU A 39 4.49 4.11 21.55
CA LEU A 39 3.83 5.07 22.46
C LEU A 39 4.73 6.22 22.91
N SER A 40 5.98 6.31 22.42
CA SER A 40 6.96 7.30 22.86
C SER A 40 6.71 8.75 22.40
N SER A 41 5.71 9.01 21.53
CA SER A 41 5.29 10.36 21.15
C SER A 41 3.84 10.61 21.56
N ALA A 42 3.51 11.81 22.04
CA ALA A 42 2.17 12.16 22.52
C ALA A 42 1.06 11.93 21.47
N GLY A 43 1.32 12.21 20.19
CA GLY A 43 0.37 11.98 19.10
C GLY A 43 0.13 10.49 18.83
N GLY A 44 1.19 9.66 18.89
CA GLY A 44 1.09 8.23 18.76
C GLY A 44 0.30 7.59 19.90
N ALA A 45 0.51 8.06 21.15
CA ALA A 45 -0.21 7.59 22.33
C ALA A 45 -1.72 7.86 22.25
N LEU A 46 -2.10 9.07 21.85
CA LEU A 46 -3.52 9.46 21.72
C LEU A 46 -4.21 8.70 20.59
N GLY A 47 -3.56 8.60 19.42
CA GLY A 47 -4.11 7.85 18.30
C GLY A 47 -4.24 6.35 18.59
N ALA A 48 -3.25 5.76 19.26
CA ALA A 48 -3.29 4.36 19.66
C ALA A 48 -4.43 4.10 20.67
N ALA A 49 -4.59 4.99 21.67
CA ALA A 49 -5.66 4.86 22.66
C ALA A 49 -7.05 4.96 22.02
N ALA A 50 -7.28 5.90 21.08
CA ALA A 50 -8.53 6.02 20.34
C ALA A 50 -8.77 4.79 19.45
N GLY A 51 -7.74 4.30 18.75
CA GLY A 51 -7.84 3.11 17.91
C GLY A 51 -8.17 1.83 18.69
N VAL A 52 -7.58 1.66 19.88
CA VAL A 52 -7.90 0.51 20.76
C VAL A 52 -9.33 0.57 21.25
N ALA A 53 -9.84 1.77 21.56
CA ALA A 53 -11.22 1.94 22.02
C ALA A 53 -12.26 1.59 20.95
N VAL A 54 -11.96 1.81 19.67
CA VAL A 54 -12.89 1.65 18.55
C VAL A 54 -12.65 0.35 17.78
N GLY A 55 -11.39 -0.04 17.56
CA GLY A 55 -10.98 -1.13 16.67
C GLY A 55 -10.10 -2.20 17.32
N GLY A 56 -9.95 -2.21 18.65
CA GLY A 56 -9.07 -3.15 19.36
C GLY A 56 -7.58 -2.89 19.10
N PRO A 57 -6.68 -3.87 19.37
CA PRO A 57 -5.23 -3.70 19.27
C PRO A 57 -4.73 -3.28 17.89
N VAL A 58 -5.36 -3.80 16.83
CA VAL A 58 -5.03 -3.43 15.45
C VAL A 58 -5.43 -1.99 15.16
N GLY A 59 -6.62 -1.58 15.58
CA GLY A 59 -7.08 -0.20 15.49
C GLY A 59 -6.17 0.78 16.23
N GLY A 60 -5.61 0.36 17.39
CA GLY A 60 -4.64 1.14 18.16
C GLY A 60 -3.35 1.41 17.41
N ILE A 61 -2.83 0.43 16.69
CA ILE A 61 -1.63 0.59 15.86
C ILE A 61 -1.89 1.58 14.71
N VAL A 62 -2.98 1.38 13.98
CA VAL A 62 -3.39 2.27 12.88
C VAL A 62 -3.66 3.68 13.40
N GLY A 63 -4.43 3.80 14.48
CA GLY A 63 -4.72 5.08 15.14
C GLY A 63 -3.46 5.79 15.63
N GLY A 64 -2.44 5.05 16.10
CA GLY A 64 -1.15 5.60 16.51
C GLY A 64 -0.36 6.22 15.35
N VAL A 65 -0.38 5.58 14.19
CA VAL A 65 0.26 6.10 12.96
C VAL A 65 -0.48 7.34 12.45
N VAL A 66 -1.80 7.30 12.39
CA VAL A 66 -2.64 8.44 12.00
C VAL A 66 -2.49 9.61 12.98
N GLY A 67 -2.47 9.32 14.30
CA GLY A 67 -2.28 10.34 15.32
C GLY A 67 -0.94 11.07 15.22
N LYS A 68 0.14 10.38 14.82
CA LYS A 68 1.43 11.01 14.54
C LYS A 68 1.35 12.01 13.37
N LYS A 69 0.56 11.70 12.35
CA LYS A 69 0.40 12.54 11.16
C LYS A 69 -0.41 13.80 11.44
N THR A 70 -1.52 13.66 12.18
CA THR A 70 -2.38 14.80 12.55
C THR A 70 -1.68 15.79 13.48
N ALA A 71 -0.60 15.39 14.16
CA ALA A 71 0.24 16.29 14.97
C ALA A 71 1.24 17.12 14.15
N GLY A 72 1.14 17.16 12.82
CA GLY A 72 1.93 18.04 11.94
C GLY A 72 3.39 17.63 11.75
N LYS A 73 3.76 16.39 12.10
CA LYS A 73 5.10 15.87 11.86
C LYS A 73 5.07 15.05 10.56
N LEU A 74 5.79 15.54 9.54
CA LEU A 74 6.10 14.73 8.34
C LEU A 74 6.66 13.38 8.80
N VAL A 75 6.12 12.29 8.28
CA VAL A 75 6.66 10.94 8.53
C VAL A 75 8.00 10.86 7.81
N THR A 76 9.07 11.22 8.49
CA THR A 76 10.44 11.20 7.92
C THR A 76 11.21 9.94 8.28
N GLU A 77 10.60 9.04 9.04
CA GLU A 77 11.25 7.82 9.53
C GLU A 77 11.17 6.69 8.48
N ASN A 78 12.24 5.89 8.39
CA ASN A 78 12.23 4.66 7.63
C ASN A 78 11.17 3.70 8.15
N GLY A 79 10.57 2.93 7.26
CA GLY A 79 9.62 1.90 7.65
C GLY A 79 8.33 1.86 6.81
N PRO A 80 7.41 0.98 7.19
CA PRO A 80 6.15 0.82 6.51
C PRO A 80 5.16 1.96 6.81
N PHE A 81 4.32 2.28 5.84
CA PHE A 81 3.22 3.22 5.98
C PHE A 81 1.93 2.63 5.42
N ILE A 82 0.85 2.74 6.17
CA ILE A 82 -0.49 2.32 5.76
C ILE A 82 -1.31 3.59 5.52
N SER A 83 -1.69 3.81 4.27
CA SER A 83 -2.57 4.91 3.86
C SER A 83 -3.99 4.69 4.38
N THR A 84 -4.64 5.77 4.79
CA THR A 84 -6.06 5.79 5.16
C THR A 84 -6.94 6.34 4.04
N GLU A 85 -6.32 7.01 3.07
CA GLU A 85 -7.00 7.64 1.92
C GLU A 85 -6.93 6.75 0.66
N GLY A 86 -5.98 5.83 0.58
CA GLY A 86 -5.85 4.89 -0.54
C GLY A 86 -6.78 3.68 -0.42
N PRO A 87 -6.89 2.86 -1.49
CA PRO A 87 -7.69 1.63 -1.46
C PRO A 87 -7.10 0.64 -0.46
N SER A 88 -7.94 -0.08 0.26
CA SER A 88 -7.49 -1.09 1.23
C SER A 88 -6.59 -2.14 0.58
N ALA A 89 -5.49 -2.49 1.24
CA ALA A 89 -4.63 -3.58 0.79
C ALA A 89 -5.40 -4.91 0.78
N VAL A 90 -5.15 -5.76 -0.22
CA VAL A 90 -5.78 -7.08 -0.32
C VAL A 90 -5.03 -8.17 0.45
N GLY A 91 -3.98 -7.82 1.17
CA GLY A 91 -3.16 -8.73 1.94
C GLY A 91 -2.35 -8.04 3.04
N ALA A 92 -1.49 -8.77 3.72
CA ALA A 92 -0.69 -8.29 4.83
C ALA A 92 0.57 -7.54 4.36
N TYR A 93 0.39 -6.36 3.74
CA TYR A 93 1.49 -5.49 3.30
C TYR A 93 1.09 -4.01 3.44
N PRO A 94 2.07 -3.10 3.64
CA PRO A 94 1.82 -1.67 3.71
C PRO A 94 1.56 -1.09 2.31
N HIS A 95 0.99 0.12 2.24
CA HIS A 95 0.87 0.84 0.97
C HIS A 95 2.23 1.30 0.44
N LEU A 96 3.14 1.65 1.32
CA LEU A 96 4.52 1.96 0.96
C LEU A 96 5.50 1.62 2.10
N HIS A 97 6.78 1.52 1.74
CA HIS A 97 7.89 1.39 2.67
C HIS A 97 8.99 2.37 2.31
N ARG A 98 9.40 3.22 3.27
CA ARG A 98 10.51 4.15 3.08
C ARG A 98 11.84 3.54 3.52
N VAL A 99 12.87 3.74 2.71
CA VAL A 99 14.27 3.39 3.02
C VAL A 99 15.16 4.55 2.61
N GLY A 100 15.71 5.29 3.56
CA GLY A 100 16.47 6.50 3.27
C GLY A 100 15.64 7.54 2.54
N ASP A 101 16.11 7.99 1.38
CA ASP A 101 15.41 8.97 0.54
C ASP A 101 14.50 8.34 -0.51
N LEU A 102 14.28 7.01 -0.44
CA LEU A 102 13.41 6.30 -1.37
C LEU A 102 12.16 5.77 -0.69
N ILE A 103 11.06 5.88 -1.41
CA ILE A 103 9.73 5.33 -1.09
C ILE A 103 9.42 4.24 -2.09
N PHE A 104 9.21 3.03 -1.60
CA PHE A 104 8.76 1.88 -2.38
C PHE A 104 7.26 1.71 -2.19
N VAL A 105 6.44 2.09 -3.17
CA VAL A 105 4.99 1.89 -3.13
C VAL A 105 4.70 0.45 -3.54
N SER A 106 3.81 -0.22 -2.82
CA SER A 106 3.33 -1.57 -3.16
C SER A 106 2.58 -1.55 -4.50
N GLY A 107 2.25 -2.72 -5.06
CA GLY A 107 1.37 -2.81 -6.21
C GLY A 107 0.01 -2.18 -5.89
N ILE A 108 -0.40 -1.21 -6.68
CA ILE A 108 -1.66 -0.48 -6.53
C ILE A 108 -2.53 -0.75 -7.75
N GLY A 109 -3.76 -1.19 -7.50
CA GLY A 109 -4.80 -1.37 -8.52
C GLY A 109 -5.79 -0.20 -8.57
N PRO A 110 -6.77 -0.26 -9.51
CA PRO A 110 -7.73 0.80 -9.76
C PRO A 110 -8.89 0.87 -8.77
N ARG A 111 -8.99 -0.01 -7.79
CA ARG A 111 -10.12 -0.02 -6.85
C ARG A 111 -10.24 1.31 -6.13
N THR A 112 -11.47 1.83 -6.05
CA THR A 112 -11.73 3.05 -5.30
C THR A 112 -11.56 2.81 -3.79
N PRO A 113 -11.06 3.79 -3.04
CA PRO A 113 -11.12 3.76 -1.59
C PRO A 113 -12.57 3.56 -1.10
N VAL A 114 -12.75 2.91 0.04
CA VAL A 114 -14.05 2.68 0.72
C VAL A 114 -14.98 1.70 -0.01
N THR A 115 -15.35 1.94 -1.28
CA THR A 115 -16.35 1.10 -1.99
C THR A 115 -15.72 -0.11 -2.67
N ASN A 116 -14.41 -0.08 -2.94
CA ASN A 116 -13.68 -1.10 -3.71
C ASN A 116 -14.21 -1.32 -5.15
N GLU A 117 -15.03 -0.41 -5.67
CA GLU A 117 -15.45 -0.42 -7.06
C GLU A 117 -14.25 -0.28 -8.00
N ILE A 118 -14.36 -0.87 -9.19
CA ILE A 118 -13.34 -0.77 -10.23
C ILE A 118 -13.84 0.21 -11.29
N PRO A 119 -13.32 1.45 -11.35
CA PRO A 119 -13.66 2.39 -12.42
C PRO A 119 -13.39 1.79 -13.79
N GLY A 120 -14.37 1.87 -14.69
CA GLY A 120 -14.30 1.22 -15.99
C GLY A 120 -14.73 -0.25 -16.01
N GLY A 121 -15.10 -0.81 -14.84
CA GLY A 121 -15.59 -2.18 -14.69
C GLY A 121 -14.49 -3.24 -14.48
N PRO A 122 -14.86 -4.40 -13.91
CA PRO A 122 -13.96 -5.54 -13.75
C PRO A 122 -13.76 -6.27 -15.09
N ILE A 123 -12.60 -6.95 -15.24
CA ILE A 123 -12.28 -7.74 -16.46
C ILE A 123 -13.02 -9.07 -16.55
N LYS A 124 -13.61 -9.54 -15.45
CA LYS A 124 -14.38 -10.79 -15.37
C LYS A 124 -15.41 -10.71 -14.25
N ASP A 125 -16.50 -11.48 -14.41
CA ASP A 125 -17.52 -11.65 -13.38
C ASP A 125 -17.10 -12.63 -12.27
N GLU A 126 -17.99 -12.88 -11.30
CA GLU A 126 -17.77 -13.81 -10.19
C GLU A 126 -17.62 -15.28 -10.66
N ASN A 127 -18.13 -15.61 -11.84
CA ASN A 127 -18.02 -16.94 -12.45
C ASN A 127 -16.75 -17.07 -13.31
N GLY A 128 -15.96 -16.00 -13.45
CA GLY A 128 -14.76 -15.95 -14.27
C GLY A 128 -15.01 -15.67 -15.75
N ASN A 129 -16.25 -15.35 -16.16
CA ASN A 129 -16.54 -14.98 -17.54
C ASN A 129 -15.96 -13.60 -17.87
N PRO A 130 -15.34 -13.40 -19.04
CA PRO A 130 -14.81 -12.12 -19.45
C PRO A 130 -15.90 -11.05 -19.53
N LEU A 131 -15.58 -9.86 -19.07
CA LEU A 131 -16.41 -8.66 -19.19
C LEU A 131 -15.68 -7.61 -20.03
N ASP A 132 -16.45 -6.71 -20.63
CA ASP A 132 -15.86 -5.53 -21.22
C ASP A 132 -15.52 -4.49 -20.12
N TYR A 133 -14.42 -3.76 -20.32
CA TYR A 133 -13.92 -2.80 -19.36
C TYR A 133 -13.20 -1.64 -20.05
N ASP A 134 -13.05 -0.54 -19.32
CA ASP A 134 -12.32 0.66 -19.78
C ASP A 134 -10.93 0.72 -19.11
N ILE A 135 -9.89 0.39 -19.90
CA ILE A 135 -8.50 0.47 -19.44
C ILE A 135 -8.08 1.90 -19.09
N LYS A 136 -8.60 2.92 -19.79
CA LYS A 136 -8.25 4.30 -19.52
C LYS A 136 -8.78 4.74 -18.14
N ALA A 137 -10.04 4.38 -17.83
CA ALA A 137 -10.62 4.64 -16.52
C ALA A 137 -9.86 3.90 -15.40
N GLN A 138 -9.49 2.63 -15.62
CA GLN A 138 -8.68 1.88 -14.66
C GLN A 138 -7.30 2.51 -14.48
N THR A 139 -6.63 2.93 -15.56
CA THR A 139 -5.29 3.54 -15.48
C THR A 139 -5.32 4.88 -14.72
N ARG A 140 -6.31 5.75 -14.97
CA ARG A 140 -6.48 6.98 -14.19
C ARG A 140 -6.65 6.69 -12.72
N SER A 141 -7.52 5.77 -12.39
CA SER A 141 -7.78 5.40 -10.99
C SER A 141 -6.55 4.85 -10.28
N VAL A 142 -5.73 4.03 -10.93
CA VAL A 142 -4.47 3.53 -10.36
C VAL A 142 -3.52 4.68 -10.05
N ILE A 143 -3.32 5.61 -11.00
CA ILE A 143 -2.38 6.73 -10.83
C ILE A 143 -2.89 7.69 -9.76
N ASP A 144 -4.19 7.97 -9.72
CA ASP A 144 -4.81 8.80 -8.68
C ASP A 144 -4.68 8.15 -7.29
N ASN A 145 -4.85 6.84 -7.17
CA ASN A 145 -4.62 6.11 -5.92
C ASN A 145 -3.16 6.22 -5.45
N ILE A 146 -2.18 6.08 -6.36
CA ILE A 146 -0.77 6.27 -6.05
C ILE A 146 -0.50 7.71 -5.60
N ARG A 147 -1.06 8.70 -6.29
CA ARG A 147 -0.95 10.12 -5.93
C ARG A 147 -1.43 10.36 -4.51
N VAL A 148 -2.63 9.90 -4.17
CA VAL A 148 -3.22 10.06 -2.84
C VAL A 148 -2.34 9.42 -1.76
N ILE A 149 -1.81 8.21 -1.99
CA ILE A 149 -0.92 7.52 -1.05
C ILE A 149 0.39 8.30 -0.85
N LEU A 150 1.00 8.82 -1.93
CA LEU A 150 2.22 9.61 -1.87
C LEU A 150 1.99 10.94 -1.15
N GLU A 151 0.93 11.68 -1.49
CA GLU A 151 0.57 12.95 -0.87
C GLU A 151 0.25 12.78 0.62
N GLU A 152 -0.49 11.74 0.98
CA GLU A 152 -0.75 11.42 2.38
C GLU A 152 0.53 11.13 3.15
N TYR A 153 1.53 10.52 2.52
CA TYR A 153 2.84 10.30 3.13
C TYR A 153 3.68 11.59 3.22
N GLY A 154 3.46 12.57 2.36
CA GLY A 154 4.20 13.82 2.26
C GLY A 154 5.16 13.89 1.08
N SER A 155 4.99 13.03 0.07
CA SER A 155 5.64 13.06 -1.23
C SER A 155 4.62 13.43 -2.32
N SER A 156 4.93 13.20 -3.60
CA SER A 156 4.02 13.51 -4.71
C SER A 156 4.35 12.69 -5.96
N LEU A 157 3.50 12.76 -7.00
CA LEU A 157 3.76 12.10 -8.27
C LEU A 157 5.03 12.64 -8.97
N GLU A 158 5.36 13.91 -8.80
CA GLU A 158 6.55 14.56 -9.36
C GLU A 158 7.84 13.95 -8.84
N ASN A 159 7.78 13.29 -7.69
CA ASN A 159 8.89 12.59 -7.07
C ASN A 159 9.05 11.14 -7.54
N VAL A 160 8.16 10.63 -8.38
CA VAL A 160 8.26 9.26 -8.93
C VAL A 160 9.46 9.18 -9.86
N VAL A 161 10.33 8.18 -9.64
CA VAL A 161 11.55 7.94 -10.42
C VAL A 161 11.50 6.65 -11.21
N ASP A 162 10.65 5.70 -10.83
CA ASP A 162 10.49 4.43 -11.54
C ASP A 162 9.05 3.92 -11.44
N VAL A 163 8.56 3.35 -12.55
CA VAL A 163 7.23 2.77 -12.67
C VAL A 163 7.33 1.37 -13.25
N TYR A 164 6.84 0.38 -12.53
CA TYR A 164 6.65 -0.97 -13.02
C TYR A 164 5.15 -1.20 -13.27
N SER A 165 4.79 -1.44 -14.52
CA SER A 165 3.41 -1.57 -14.99
C SER A 165 3.10 -3.00 -15.39
N MET A 166 2.01 -3.53 -14.89
CA MET A 166 1.52 -4.87 -15.17
C MET A 166 0.16 -4.77 -15.86
N LEU A 167 0.04 -5.32 -17.07
CA LEU A 167 -1.20 -5.39 -17.84
C LEU A 167 -1.62 -6.85 -18.03
N VAL A 168 -2.90 -7.14 -17.90
CA VAL A 168 -3.42 -8.50 -18.13
C VAL A 168 -3.53 -8.81 -19.62
N ASP A 169 -3.92 -7.83 -20.43
CA ASP A 169 -4.02 -7.93 -21.90
C ASP A 169 -3.22 -6.82 -22.57
N MET A 170 -1.97 -7.14 -22.96
CA MET A 170 -1.07 -6.18 -23.57
C MET A 170 -1.58 -5.69 -24.93
N ASP A 171 -2.08 -6.60 -25.77
CA ASP A 171 -2.49 -6.29 -27.14
C ASP A 171 -3.71 -5.36 -27.16
N ARG A 172 -4.65 -5.60 -26.26
CA ARG A 172 -5.86 -4.79 -26.12
C ARG A 172 -5.58 -3.43 -25.45
N ASP A 173 -4.78 -3.43 -24.36
CA ASP A 173 -4.81 -2.35 -23.37
C ASP A 173 -3.64 -1.36 -23.50
N PHE A 174 -2.52 -1.76 -24.12
CA PHE A 174 -1.30 -0.97 -24.09
C PHE A 174 -1.46 0.44 -24.67
N ALA A 175 -2.21 0.59 -25.76
CA ALA A 175 -2.43 1.91 -26.39
C ALA A 175 -3.22 2.85 -25.46
N GLY A 176 -4.35 2.37 -24.90
CA GLY A 176 -5.18 3.16 -23.98
C GLY A 176 -4.48 3.46 -22.65
N TYR A 177 -3.72 2.50 -22.14
CA TYR A 177 -2.85 2.68 -20.99
C TYR A 177 -1.81 3.79 -21.23
N ASN A 178 -1.07 3.74 -22.35
CA ASN A 178 -0.05 4.73 -22.68
C ASN A 178 -0.60 6.15 -22.85
N GLU A 179 -1.77 6.31 -23.44
CA GLU A 179 -2.42 7.60 -23.59
C GLU A 179 -2.64 8.26 -22.23
N VAL A 180 -3.23 7.51 -21.28
CA VAL A 180 -3.46 8.02 -19.92
C VAL A 180 -2.16 8.18 -19.14
N TYR A 181 -1.22 7.25 -19.27
CA TYR A 181 0.09 7.36 -18.64
C TYR A 181 0.80 8.67 -19.01
N ALA A 182 0.73 9.06 -20.29
CA ALA A 182 1.32 10.31 -20.78
C ALA A 182 0.70 11.57 -20.16
N GLU A 183 -0.60 11.55 -19.83
CA GLU A 183 -1.28 12.68 -19.19
C GLU A 183 -0.63 13.05 -17.84
N TYR A 184 -0.10 12.06 -17.10
CA TYR A 184 0.47 12.24 -15.77
C TYR A 184 2.00 12.32 -15.76
N PHE A 185 2.67 11.57 -16.65
CA PHE A 185 4.11 11.33 -16.54
C PHE A 185 4.96 11.91 -17.68
N SER A 186 4.37 12.58 -18.68
CA SER A 186 5.15 13.15 -19.80
C SER A 186 6.17 14.20 -19.36
N GLU A 187 5.86 14.97 -18.32
CA GLU A 187 6.76 16.00 -17.79
C GLU A 187 7.71 15.43 -16.73
N ILE A 188 7.27 14.42 -15.97
CA ILE A 188 8.04 13.81 -14.87
C ILE A 188 9.09 12.86 -15.43
N MET A 189 8.76 12.11 -16.48
CA MET A 189 9.63 11.18 -17.21
C MET A 189 10.31 10.13 -16.30
N PRO A 190 9.61 9.41 -15.42
CA PRO A 190 10.22 8.33 -14.65
C PRO A 190 10.67 7.19 -15.59
N SER A 191 11.67 6.42 -15.18
CA SER A 191 11.95 5.15 -15.86
C SER A 191 10.72 4.24 -15.77
N ARG A 192 10.49 3.40 -16.80
CA ARG A 192 9.32 2.53 -16.84
C ARG A 192 9.65 1.16 -17.43
N THR A 193 9.14 0.13 -16.77
CA THR A 193 9.03 -1.22 -17.33
C THR A 193 7.56 -1.59 -17.43
N THR A 194 7.12 -2.09 -18.58
CA THR A 194 5.77 -2.60 -18.78
C THR A 194 5.82 -4.05 -19.20
N CYS A 195 5.07 -4.91 -18.52
CA CYS A 195 4.99 -6.33 -18.86
C CYS A 195 3.54 -6.83 -18.84
N ALA A 196 3.29 -7.90 -19.60
CA ALA A 196 2.07 -8.67 -19.50
C ALA A 196 2.18 -9.65 -18.33
N VAL A 197 1.07 -9.83 -17.60
CA VAL A 197 0.92 -10.82 -16.54
C VAL A 197 -0.31 -11.69 -16.83
N THR A 198 -0.29 -12.94 -16.37
CA THR A 198 -1.41 -13.86 -16.61
C THR A 198 -2.65 -13.54 -15.79
N ALA A 199 -2.48 -12.91 -14.63
CA ALA A 199 -3.58 -12.47 -13.77
C ALA A 199 -3.05 -11.47 -12.72
N LEU A 200 -3.96 -10.70 -12.15
CA LEU A 200 -3.75 -9.86 -10.97
C LEU A 200 -4.64 -10.36 -9.81
N PRO A 201 -4.32 -10.02 -8.55
CA PRO A 201 -5.04 -10.53 -7.36
C PRO A 201 -6.55 -10.25 -7.35
N THR A 202 -6.99 -9.17 -8.01
CA THR A 202 -8.41 -8.81 -8.18
C THR A 202 -8.75 -8.73 -9.66
N PRO A 203 -10.04 -8.68 -10.07
CA PRO A 203 -10.42 -8.70 -11.49
C PRO A 203 -10.17 -7.35 -12.19
N ILE A 204 -8.93 -6.88 -12.17
CA ILE A 204 -8.45 -5.62 -12.73
C ILE A 204 -7.56 -5.85 -13.96
N ALA A 205 -7.51 -4.88 -14.87
CA ALA A 205 -6.70 -4.95 -16.09
C ALA A 205 -5.26 -4.46 -15.90
N VAL A 206 -5.04 -3.60 -14.90
CA VAL A 206 -3.76 -2.89 -14.69
C VAL A 206 -3.44 -2.77 -13.21
N GLU A 207 -2.15 -2.92 -12.90
CA GLU A 207 -1.56 -2.62 -11.59
C GLU A 207 -0.23 -1.91 -11.78
N LEU A 208 0.05 -0.90 -10.98
CA LEU A 208 1.32 -0.18 -10.99
C LEU A 208 2.04 -0.31 -9.65
N LYS A 209 3.36 -0.48 -9.72
CA LYS A 209 4.27 -0.34 -8.61
C LYS A 209 5.24 0.79 -8.92
N VAL A 210 5.48 1.70 -7.95
CA VAL A 210 6.37 2.85 -8.18
C VAL A 210 7.44 2.96 -7.10
N ILE A 211 8.56 3.60 -7.48
CA ILE A 211 9.56 4.10 -6.56
C ILE A 211 9.54 5.63 -6.69
N ALA A 212 9.51 6.32 -5.55
CA ALA A 212 9.52 7.78 -5.49
C ALA A 212 10.61 8.27 -4.52
N ARG A 213 10.95 9.55 -4.61
CA ARG A 213 11.74 10.23 -3.58
C ARG A 213 10.85 10.62 -2.40
N ALA A 214 11.45 10.65 -1.22
CA ALA A 214 10.78 11.09 -0.01
C ALA A 214 10.70 12.60 0.11
#